data_1af754b6e6b269cf3e574cfa7155559b
#
_entry.id   1af754b6e6b269cf3e574cfa7155559b
#
_cell.length_a   1.000
_cell.length_b   1.000
_cell.length_c   1.000
_cell.angle_alpha   90.00
_cell.angle_beta   90.00
_cell.angle_gamma   90.00
#
_symmetry.space_group_name_H-M   'P 1'
#
loop_
_entity.id
_entity.type
_entity.pdbx_description
1 polymer ?
#
loop_
_entity_poly.entity_id
_entity_poly.type
_entity_poly.pdbx_seq_one_letter_code
_entity_poly.pdbx_strand_id
1 'polypeptide(L)'
;MMSGKIQKTKIVATVGPSCNSYQGLKDLALAGVDCFRLNFSHGTHEDHKAVIDHILKINEELQFHLSILADLQGPKLRIGKIENNSFPLTKGQILTFTNEPCIGNPEKVYMSYELFAQDVEAGERIMVDDGKVVLKVLETNKKDTVKLEVLYGNVLSSNKGVNLPDTNVSLPALTEKDIEDLNFILTQPVNWIALSFVRTPKDIEDLERRINAVDHGAKIIAKIEKPEAIANIDKIIKASNGIMVARGDLGVELPIEKVPGIQKDIIRRCIKRARPVIVATQMLDSMTENPSPTRAEVTDVANAVLDGTDAVMLSGETAAGAHPTLVVETMASIISEVENGKYYWEAMKARRPEASHKSRTFLSDVVCFNAAKTAEELGAKAIVGMTTSGYTAFRVSSYRPNTCILMMSDRKSMLCTMNLIWGVRCLYYNKFTTTDETIQDVVTILKDIGTVEPGDIIVNTGSMPIERRFRTNMMKVTIVED
;
A
#
# COMPACT_ATOMS: atom_id res chain seq x y z
N MET A 1 27.60 -2.61 -4.54
CA MET A 1 27.43 -2.66 -6.02
C MET A 1 25.93 -2.80 -6.32
N MET A 2 25.28 -1.74 -6.80
CA MET A 2 23.86 -1.78 -7.21
C MET A 2 23.80 -1.90 -8.75
N SER A 3 24.16 -3.04 -9.32
CA SER A 3 24.12 -3.29 -10.77
C SER A 3 22.87 -4.09 -11.19
N GLY A 4 21.71 -3.79 -10.60
CA GLY A 4 20.43 -4.33 -11.06
C GLY A 4 19.64 -3.26 -11.78
N LYS A 5 18.86 -3.61 -12.81
CA LYS A 5 17.88 -2.72 -13.47
C LYS A 5 17.02 -2.04 -12.41
N ILE A 6 17.06 -0.70 -12.38
CA ILE A 6 16.44 0.09 -11.32
C ILE A 6 15.00 0.32 -11.71
N GLN A 7 14.11 -0.54 -11.25
CA GLN A 7 12.67 -0.28 -11.32
C GLN A 7 12.29 0.92 -10.44
N LYS A 8 11.35 1.74 -10.90
CA LYS A 8 10.84 2.90 -10.17
C LYS A 8 9.57 2.57 -9.39
N THR A 9 8.68 1.74 -9.95
CA THR A 9 7.53 1.19 -9.26
C THR A 9 8.00 0.17 -8.23
N LYS A 10 7.50 0.29 -7.00
CA LYS A 10 7.93 -0.48 -5.84
C LYS A 10 7.18 -1.80 -5.73
N ILE A 11 7.80 -2.79 -5.07
CA ILE A 11 7.18 -4.09 -4.78
C ILE A 11 6.93 -4.22 -3.29
N VAL A 12 5.67 -4.46 -2.94
CA VAL A 12 5.25 -4.84 -1.59
C VAL A 12 5.03 -6.35 -1.56
N ALA A 13 5.72 -7.06 -0.67
CA ALA A 13 5.55 -8.50 -0.47
C ALA A 13 4.93 -8.81 0.90
N THR A 14 3.87 -9.61 0.91
CA THR A 14 3.27 -10.09 2.16
C THR A 14 4.10 -11.23 2.72
N VAL A 15 4.47 -11.11 4.00
CA VAL A 15 5.19 -12.15 4.73
C VAL A 15 4.22 -13.21 5.24
N GLY A 16 4.60 -14.46 5.11
CA GLY A 16 3.88 -15.61 5.61
C GLY A 16 4.75 -16.87 5.64
N PRO A 17 4.16 -18.04 5.87
CA PRO A 17 4.91 -19.30 6.10
C PRO A 17 5.94 -19.63 5.04
N SER A 18 5.71 -19.23 3.76
CA SER A 18 6.64 -19.55 2.67
C SER A 18 7.90 -18.70 2.65
N CYS A 19 7.95 -17.57 3.39
CA CYS A 19 9.07 -16.63 3.30
C CYS A 19 9.48 -15.96 4.63
N ASN A 20 8.90 -16.34 5.78
CA ASN A 20 9.13 -15.68 7.07
C ASN A 20 10.51 -15.95 7.71
N SER A 21 11.29 -16.87 7.16
CA SER A 21 12.66 -17.10 7.63
C SER A 21 13.60 -15.95 7.23
N TYR A 22 14.69 -15.76 7.98
CA TYR A 22 15.71 -14.78 7.65
C TYR A 22 16.21 -14.90 6.20
N GLN A 23 16.51 -16.15 5.75
CA GLN A 23 16.97 -16.37 4.38
C GLN A 23 15.88 -16.09 3.36
N GLY A 24 14.63 -16.50 3.60
CA GLY A 24 13.51 -16.22 2.71
C GLY A 24 13.29 -14.72 2.51
N LEU A 25 13.30 -13.95 3.59
CA LEU A 25 13.17 -12.49 3.53
C LEU A 25 14.36 -11.83 2.80
N LYS A 26 15.58 -12.35 3.01
CA LYS A 26 16.79 -11.87 2.34
C LYS A 26 16.73 -12.13 0.82
N ASP A 27 16.28 -13.32 0.43
CA ASP A 27 16.13 -13.69 -0.98
C ASP A 27 15.07 -12.82 -1.67
N LEU A 28 13.93 -12.55 -1.01
CA LEU A 28 12.92 -11.64 -1.53
C LEU A 28 13.45 -10.20 -1.66
N ALA A 29 14.21 -9.72 -0.68
CA ALA A 29 14.83 -8.39 -0.74
C ALA A 29 15.80 -8.27 -1.91
N LEU A 30 16.62 -9.30 -2.15
CA LEU A 30 17.55 -9.34 -3.28
C LEU A 30 16.84 -9.48 -4.63
N ALA A 31 15.68 -10.15 -4.67
CA ALA A 31 14.83 -10.26 -5.86
C ALA A 31 14.13 -8.93 -6.22
N GLY A 32 14.06 -7.96 -5.30
CA GLY A 32 13.55 -6.61 -5.59
C GLY A 32 12.40 -6.12 -4.72
N VAL A 33 12.13 -6.74 -3.58
CA VAL A 33 11.13 -6.23 -2.63
C VAL A 33 11.63 -4.95 -1.97
N ASP A 34 10.77 -3.93 -1.94
CA ASP A 34 11.01 -2.64 -1.29
C ASP A 34 10.34 -2.53 0.09
N CYS A 35 9.20 -3.23 0.26
CA CYS A 35 8.39 -3.15 1.47
C CYS A 35 7.83 -4.52 1.84
N PHE A 36 8.00 -4.94 3.09
CA PHE A 36 7.38 -6.14 3.64
C PHE A 36 6.07 -5.79 4.36
N ARG A 37 4.98 -6.45 3.96
CA ARG A 37 3.67 -6.34 4.60
C ARG A 37 3.49 -7.44 5.64
N LEU A 38 3.22 -7.06 6.88
CA LEU A 38 2.84 -7.93 7.99
C LEU A 38 1.32 -7.89 8.16
N ASN A 39 0.64 -9.00 7.88
CA ASN A 39 -0.81 -9.08 7.95
C ASN A 39 -1.28 -9.51 9.34
N PHE A 40 -1.76 -8.58 10.14
CA PHE A 40 -2.23 -8.81 11.51
C PHE A 40 -3.57 -9.56 11.61
N SER A 41 -4.14 -9.99 10.47
CA SER A 41 -5.23 -10.96 10.48
C SER A 41 -4.76 -12.38 10.84
N HIS A 42 -3.46 -12.67 10.79
CA HIS A 42 -2.82 -13.97 10.99
C HIS A 42 -1.54 -13.83 11.80
N GLY A 43 -1.13 -14.92 12.45
CA GLY A 43 0.10 -14.95 13.27
C GLY A 43 -0.09 -14.33 14.66
N THR A 44 0.95 -14.44 15.47
CA THR A 44 1.03 -13.86 16.81
C THR A 44 1.94 -12.62 16.82
N HIS A 45 1.91 -11.83 17.87
CA HIS A 45 2.82 -10.68 18.03
C HIS A 45 4.29 -11.14 18.05
N GLU A 46 4.59 -12.33 18.60
CA GLU A 46 5.92 -12.92 18.61
C GLU A 46 6.40 -13.27 17.20
N ASP A 47 5.53 -13.85 16.36
CA ASP A 47 5.84 -14.16 14.96
C ASP A 47 6.17 -12.88 14.19
N HIS A 48 5.34 -11.86 14.34
CA HIS A 48 5.56 -10.56 13.70
C HIS A 48 6.84 -9.89 14.17
N LYS A 49 7.15 -9.97 15.48
CA LYS A 49 8.40 -9.43 16.02
C LYS A 49 9.62 -10.12 15.43
N ALA A 50 9.63 -11.44 15.33
CA ALA A 50 10.73 -12.20 14.74
C ALA A 50 10.97 -11.76 13.28
N VAL A 51 9.92 -11.57 12.50
CA VAL A 51 10.01 -11.07 11.13
C VAL A 51 10.57 -9.64 11.08
N ILE A 52 10.12 -8.74 11.95
CA ILE A 52 10.64 -7.38 12.07
C ILE A 52 12.16 -7.42 12.37
N ASP A 53 12.57 -8.21 13.34
CA ASP A 53 13.99 -8.34 13.71
C ASP A 53 14.84 -8.85 12.54
N HIS A 54 14.32 -9.80 11.74
CA HIS A 54 14.98 -10.27 10.50
C HIS A 54 15.14 -9.15 9.48
N ILE A 55 14.09 -8.35 9.22
CA ILE A 55 14.13 -7.24 8.25
C ILE A 55 15.14 -6.17 8.69
N LEU A 56 15.18 -5.84 9.98
CA LEU A 56 16.15 -4.88 10.53
C LEU A 56 17.58 -5.37 10.33
N LYS A 57 17.83 -6.65 10.58
CA LYS A 57 19.14 -7.28 10.36
C LYS A 57 19.55 -7.24 8.88
N ILE A 58 18.63 -7.54 7.96
CA ILE A 58 18.87 -7.44 6.51
C ILE A 58 19.21 -6.01 6.11
N ASN A 59 18.48 -5.00 6.64
CA ASN A 59 18.75 -3.60 6.41
C ASN A 59 20.17 -3.20 6.86
N GLU A 60 20.64 -3.71 7.99
CA GLU A 60 22.00 -3.47 8.49
C GLU A 60 23.07 -4.15 7.64
N GLU A 61 22.90 -5.43 7.32
CA GLU A 61 23.90 -6.22 6.59
C GLU A 61 24.05 -5.76 5.12
N LEU A 62 22.94 -5.48 4.46
CA LEU A 62 22.94 -5.11 3.03
C LEU A 62 22.93 -3.60 2.79
N GLN A 63 22.88 -2.78 3.84
CA GLN A 63 22.69 -1.32 3.75
C GLN A 63 21.44 -0.96 2.95
N PHE A 64 20.39 -1.77 3.10
CA PHE A 64 19.08 -1.55 2.51
C PHE A 64 18.24 -0.66 3.42
N HIS A 65 17.12 -0.17 2.87
CA HIS A 65 16.12 0.61 3.60
C HIS A 65 14.73 0.01 3.39
N LEU A 66 14.62 -1.33 3.55
CA LEU A 66 13.37 -2.06 3.41
C LEU A 66 12.32 -1.49 4.36
N SER A 67 11.15 -1.19 3.82
CA SER A 67 10.04 -0.66 4.58
C SER A 67 9.24 -1.77 5.25
N ILE A 68 8.61 -1.48 6.40
CA ILE A 68 7.71 -2.40 7.11
C ILE A 68 6.32 -1.77 7.13
N LEU A 69 5.35 -2.50 6.59
CA LEU A 69 3.93 -2.15 6.57
C LEU A 69 3.16 -3.11 7.47
N ALA A 70 2.63 -2.62 8.58
CA ALA A 70 1.68 -3.36 9.43
C ALA A 70 0.26 -3.15 8.91
N ASP A 71 -0.43 -4.23 8.55
CA ASP A 71 -1.79 -4.19 7.99
C ASP A 71 -2.80 -4.71 9.02
N LEU A 72 -3.59 -3.80 9.60
CA LEU A 72 -4.61 -4.08 10.59
C LEU A 72 -5.79 -4.83 9.96
N GLN A 73 -6.37 -5.76 10.70
CA GLN A 73 -7.44 -6.63 10.21
C GLN A 73 -8.71 -5.85 9.85
N GLY A 74 -9.09 -4.89 10.70
CA GLY A 74 -10.38 -4.21 10.61
C GLY A 74 -11.59 -5.09 10.99
N PRO A 75 -12.81 -4.55 10.89
CA PRO A 75 -14.04 -5.24 11.27
C PRO A 75 -14.44 -6.30 10.23
N LYS A 76 -13.70 -7.42 10.17
CA LYS A 76 -14.00 -8.51 9.26
C LYS A 76 -15.17 -9.33 9.77
N LEU A 77 -16.31 -9.20 9.10
CA LEU A 77 -17.54 -9.94 9.40
C LEU A 77 -17.38 -11.40 8.97
N ARG A 78 -17.89 -12.35 9.76
CA ARG A 78 -17.81 -13.77 9.46
C ARG A 78 -19.07 -14.50 9.92
N ILE A 79 -19.41 -15.61 9.24
CA ILE A 79 -20.29 -16.63 9.80
C ILE A 79 -19.52 -17.53 10.76
N GLY A 80 -20.24 -18.18 11.66
CA GLY A 80 -19.68 -19.10 12.64
C GLY A 80 -19.32 -20.48 12.08
N LYS A 81 -19.06 -21.40 13.01
CA LYS A 81 -18.85 -22.81 12.67
C LYS A 81 -20.15 -23.44 12.19
N ILE A 82 -20.03 -24.31 11.20
CA ILE A 82 -21.14 -25.07 10.61
C ILE A 82 -20.95 -26.55 10.94
N GLU A 83 -22.04 -27.26 11.22
CA GLU A 83 -22.07 -28.70 11.42
C GLU A 83 -21.42 -29.41 10.22
N ASN A 84 -20.58 -30.40 10.48
CA ASN A 84 -19.79 -31.09 9.46
C ASN A 84 -18.93 -30.14 8.55
N ASN A 85 -18.63 -28.94 9.05
CA ASN A 85 -17.86 -27.89 8.37
C ASN A 85 -18.54 -27.24 7.15
N SER A 86 -19.55 -27.81 6.55
CA SER A 86 -20.27 -27.24 5.43
C SER A 86 -21.61 -27.97 5.17
N PHE A 87 -22.54 -27.30 4.47
CA PHE A 87 -23.73 -27.92 3.91
C PHE A 87 -24.05 -27.38 2.50
N PRO A 88 -24.72 -28.17 1.66
CA PRO A 88 -25.15 -27.74 0.33
C PRO A 88 -26.24 -26.68 0.41
N LEU A 89 -26.23 -25.76 -0.55
CA LEU A 89 -27.26 -24.74 -0.76
C LEU A 89 -28.03 -25.02 -2.03
N THR A 90 -29.32 -24.66 -2.03
CA THR A 90 -30.16 -24.65 -3.22
C THR A 90 -30.73 -23.24 -3.44
N LYS A 91 -30.81 -22.81 -4.69
CA LYS A 91 -31.43 -21.52 -5.04
C LYS A 91 -32.91 -21.49 -4.55
N GLY A 92 -33.28 -20.38 -3.91
CA GLY A 92 -34.58 -20.18 -3.28
C GLY A 92 -34.71 -20.77 -1.87
N GLN A 93 -33.68 -21.45 -1.36
CA GLN A 93 -33.65 -21.92 0.03
C GLN A 93 -33.68 -20.72 0.99
N ILE A 94 -34.44 -20.86 2.09
CA ILE A 94 -34.50 -19.85 3.14
C ILE A 94 -33.56 -20.24 4.28
N LEU A 95 -32.74 -19.32 4.70
CA LEU A 95 -31.82 -19.44 5.83
C LEU A 95 -32.12 -18.35 6.86
N THR A 96 -31.89 -18.62 8.12
CA THR A 96 -31.91 -17.59 9.17
C THR A 96 -30.49 -17.32 9.67
N PHE A 97 -30.00 -16.07 9.55
CA PHE A 97 -28.80 -15.64 10.23
C PHE A 97 -29.14 -15.01 11.58
N THR A 98 -28.32 -15.29 12.60
CA THR A 98 -28.55 -14.84 13.97
C THR A 98 -27.28 -14.34 14.64
N ASN A 99 -27.39 -13.35 15.54
CA ASN A 99 -26.30 -12.90 16.40
C ASN A 99 -26.09 -13.81 17.62
N GLU A 100 -27.01 -14.73 17.90
CA GLU A 100 -26.84 -15.70 19.00
C GLU A 100 -25.85 -16.79 18.59
N PRO A 101 -24.76 -17.01 19.35
CA PRO A 101 -23.77 -18.03 19.02
C PRO A 101 -24.40 -19.41 18.94
N CYS A 102 -24.23 -20.08 17.79
CA CYS A 102 -24.69 -21.44 17.56
C CYS A 102 -23.78 -22.18 16.56
N ILE A 103 -23.83 -23.49 16.53
CA ILE A 103 -23.30 -24.29 15.43
C ILE A 103 -24.31 -24.20 14.29
N GLY A 104 -23.89 -23.67 13.14
CA GLY A 104 -24.74 -23.42 11.98
C GLY A 104 -25.20 -24.73 11.33
N ASN A 105 -26.42 -24.71 10.80
CA ASN A 105 -27.04 -25.78 10.04
C ASN A 105 -27.87 -25.20 8.87
N PRO A 106 -28.52 -26.01 8.01
CA PRO A 106 -29.31 -25.51 6.89
C PRO A 106 -30.47 -24.56 7.22
N GLU A 107 -30.83 -24.42 8.49
CA GLU A 107 -31.94 -23.55 8.94
C GLU A 107 -31.43 -22.26 9.62
N LYS A 108 -30.37 -22.37 10.46
CA LYS A 108 -29.87 -21.27 11.29
C LYS A 108 -28.33 -21.20 11.23
N VAL A 109 -27.78 -19.99 11.02
CA VAL A 109 -26.32 -19.73 10.93
C VAL A 109 -25.97 -18.56 11.83
N TYR A 110 -24.91 -18.71 12.65
CA TYR A 110 -24.39 -17.65 13.46
C TYR A 110 -23.64 -16.61 12.60
N MET A 111 -23.91 -15.34 12.86
CA MET A 111 -23.25 -14.17 12.26
C MET A 111 -22.53 -13.39 13.36
N SER A 112 -21.21 -13.17 13.20
CA SER A 112 -20.38 -12.52 14.23
C SER A 112 -20.66 -11.04 14.46
N TYR A 113 -21.44 -10.40 13.59
CA TYR A 113 -21.77 -9.00 13.67
C TYR A 113 -23.01 -8.78 14.55
N GLU A 114 -22.83 -8.23 15.74
CA GLU A 114 -23.90 -8.04 16.73
C GLU A 114 -25.03 -7.13 16.25
N LEU A 115 -24.70 -6.07 15.48
CA LEU A 115 -25.68 -5.13 14.95
C LEU A 115 -26.25 -5.55 13.58
N PHE A 116 -25.91 -6.74 13.10
CA PHE A 116 -26.31 -7.22 11.77
C PHE A 116 -27.83 -7.08 11.51
N ALA A 117 -28.65 -7.60 12.43
CA ALA A 117 -30.11 -7.53 12.27
C ALA A 117 -30.67 -6.10 12.33
N GLN A 118 -29.95 -5.16 12.97
CA GLN A 118 -30.35 -3.76 13.08
C GLN A 118 -30.01 -2.98 11.81
N ASP A 119 -28.81 -3.24 11.24
CA ASP A 119 -28.28 -2.46 10.14
C ASP A 119 -28.85 -2.86 8.77
N VAL A 120 -29.14 -4.18 8.56
CA VAL A 120 -29.64 -4.63 7.26
C VAL A 120 -31.11 -4.31 7.03
N GLU A 121 -31.48 -4.08 5.75
CA GLU A 121 -32.85 -3.82 5.31
C GLU A 121 -33.33 -4.91 4.35
N ALA A 122 -34.66 -5.12 4.28
CA ALA A 122 -35.27 -6.04 3.33
C ALA A 122 -34.93 -5.64 1.89
N GLY A 123 -34.52 -6.62 1.09
CA GLY A 123 -34.12 -6.43 -0.30
C GLY A 123 -32.61 -6.30 -0.52
N GLU A 124 -31.81 -6.01 0.53
CA GLU A 124 -30.36 -5.91 0.46
C GLU A 124 -29.69 -7.27 0.21
N ARG A 125 -28.49 -7.23 -0.37
CA ARG A 125 -27.69 -8.42 -0.66
C ARG A 125 -26.66 -8.66 0.44
N ILE A 126 -26.50 -9.93 0.78
CA ILE A 126 -25.45 -10.43 1.65
C ILE A 126 -24.58 -11.35 0.81
N MET A 127 -23.27 -11.11 0.81
CA MET A 127 -22.31 -11.95 0.10
C MET A 127 -21.45 -12.72 1.10
N VAL A 128 -21.23 -14.01 0.85
CA VAL A 128 -20.41 -14.88 1.70
C VAL A 128 -19.37 -15.58 0.85
N ASP A 129 -18.17 -15.82 1.43
CA ASP A 129 -17.01 -16.44 0.75
C ASP A 129 -16.62 -15.68 -0.53
N ASP A 130 -16.35 -14.40 -0.38
CA ASP A 130 -15.92 -13.48 -1.46
C ASP A 130 -16.91 -13.46 -2.65
N GLY A 131 -18.20 -13.54 -2.33
CA GLY A 131 -19.27 -13.48 -3.34
C GLY A 131 -19.63 -14.82 -4.00
N LYS A 132 -19.02 -15.95 -3.60
CA LYS A 132 -19.41 -17.28 -4.10
C LYS A 132 -20.82 -17.70 -3.67
N VAL A 133 -21.30 -17.15 -2.56
CA VAL A 133 -22.68 -17.29 -2.08
C VAL A 133 -23.28 -15.90 -2.00
N VAL A 134 -24.44 -15.72 -2.64
CA VAL A 134 -25.21 -14.47 -2.64
C VAL A 134 -26.57 -14.74 -2.05
N LEU A 135 -26.90 -14.01 -1.00
CA LEU A 135 -28.17 -14.10 -0.28
C LEU A 135 -28.90 -12.77 -0.38
N LYS A 136 -30.22 -12.80 -0.29
CA LYS A 136 -31.08 -11.61 -0.25
C LYS A 136 -31.81 -11.55 1.08
N VAL A 137 -31.81 -10.40 1.73
CA VAL A 137 -32.60 -10.16 2.94
C VAL A 137 -34.09 -10.17 2.58
N LEU A 138 -34.86 -11.09 3.17
CA LEU A 138 -36.31 -11.11 3.06
C LEU A 138 -36.95 -10.28 4.17
N GLU A 139 -36.54 -10.52 5.41
CA GLU A 139 -37.03 -9.80 6.57
C GLU A 139 -35.98 -9.78 7.69
N THR A 140 -36.03 -8.77 8.54
CA THR A 140 -35.25 -8.66 9.78
C THR A 140 -36.18 -8.31 10.93
N ASN A 141 -35.96 -8.91 12.12
CA ASN A 141 -36.66 -8.52 13.33
C ASN A 141 -36.05 -7.30 14.03
N LYS A 142 -35.00 -6.70 13.41
CA LYS A 142 -34.24 -5.55 13.94
C LYS A 142 -33.63 -5.76 15.32
N LYS A 143 -33.51 -7.03 15.74
CA LYS A 143 -32.96 -7.41 17.05
C LYS A 143 -31.79 -8.38 16.92
N ASP A 144 -32.07 -9.61 16.46
CA ASP A 144 -31.09 -10.69 16.51
C ASP A 144 -31.19 -11.70 15.35
N THR A 145 -32.21 -11.63 14.50
CA THR A 145 -32.43 -12.57 13.40
C THR A 145 -32.77 -11.89 12.08
N VAL A 146 -32.26 -12.49 11.00
CA VAL A 146 -32.49 -12.06 9.63
C VAL A 146 -32.79 -13.27 8.77
N LYS A 147 -33.94 -13.28 8.06
CA LYS A 147 -34.27 -14.30 7.07
C LYS A 147 -33.74 -13.94 5.72
N LEU A 148 -33.06 -14.87 5.09
CA LEU A 148 -32.33 -14.72 3.85
C LEU A 148 -32.77 -15.76 2.82
N GLU A 149 -32.87 -15.36 1.57
CA GLU A 149 -33.10 -16.25 0.42
C GLU A 149 -31.77 -16.47 -0.32
N VAL A 150 -31.44 -17.71 -0.65
CA VAL A 150 -30.29 -18.05 -1.48
C VAL A 150 -30.58 -17.66 -2.94
N LEU A 151 -29.88 -16.65 -3.44
CA LEU A 151 -29.92 -16.24 -4.86
C LEU A 151 -28.96 -17.06 -5.70
N TYR A 152 -27.75 -17.30 -5.17
CA TYR A 152 -26.66 -17.99 -5.83
C TYR A 152 -25.72 -18.64 -4.80
N GLY A 153 -25.15 -19.80 -5.16
CA GLY A 153 -24.15 -20.51 -4.36
C GLY A 153 -24.53 -21.98 -4.17
N ASN A 154 -23.52 -22.85 -4.05
CA ASN A 154 -23.70 -24.28 -3.97
C ASN A 154 -23.43 -24.85 -2.57
N VAL A 155 -22.55 -24.22 -1.80
CA VAL A 155 -22.10 -24.72 -0.49
C VAL A 155 -21.83 -23.54 0.44
N LEU A 156 -22.28 -23.64 1.70
CA LEU A 156 -21.91 -22.73 2.77
C LEU A 156 -20.97 -23.46 3.73
N SER A 157 -19.79 -22.86 4.00
CA SER A 157 -18.74 -23.48 4.84
C SER A 157 -18.43 -22.62 6.06
N SER A 158 -17.87 -23.23 7.11
CA SER A 158 -17.52 -22.59 8.38
C SER A 158 -16.59 -21.38 8.23
N ASN A 159 -16.78 -20.40 9.09
CA ASN A 159 -15.88 -19.24 9.30
C ASN A 159 -15.64 -18.35 8.06
N LYS A 160 -16.53 -18.42 7.06
CA LYS A 160 -16.42 -17.62 5.83
C LYS A 160 -16.68 -16.14 6.09
N GLY A 161 -15.96 -15.30 5.36
CA GLY A 161 -16.15 -13.84 5.36
C GLY A 161 -17.53 -13.45 4.84
N VAL A 162 -18.09 -12.39 5.39
CA VAL A 162 -19.37 -11.81 4.97
C VAL A 162 -19.16 -10.37 4.53
N ASN A 163 -19.71 -10.03 3.36
CA ASN A 163 -19.74 -8.68 2.83
C ASN A 163 -21.17 -8.17 2.75
N LEU A 164 -21.35 -6.91 3.07
CA LEU A 164 -22.65 -6.23 3.11
C LEU A 164 -22.58 -5.02 2.15
N PRO A 165 -22.68 -5.23 0.82
CA PRO A 165 -22.43 -4.20 -0.17
C PRO A 165 -23.47 -3.08 -0.19
N ASP A 166 -24.68 -3.39 0.23
CA ASP A 166 -25.83 -2.47 0.19
C ASP A 166 -26.12 -1.85 1.58
N THR A 167 -25.45 -2.34 2.65
CA THR A 167 -25.72 -1.99 4.06
C THR A 167 -24.68 -0.98 4.59
N ASN A 168 -25.15 0.08 5.24
CA ASN A 168 -24.29 1.00 5.97
C ASN A 168 -23.96 0.41 7.37
N VAL A 169 -22.79 -0.20 7.49
CA VAL A 169 -22.35 -0.92 8.69
C VAL A 169 -21.94 0.06 9.80
N SER A 170 -22.48 -0.11 11.01
CA SER A 170 -22.25 0.79 12.15
C SER A 170 -20.97 0.52 12.94
N LEU A 171 -20.14 -0.48 12.55
CA LEU A 171 -18.88 -0.81 13.23
C LEU A 171 -17.81 0.26 13.05
N PRO A 172 -16.97 0.52 14.07
CA PRO A 172 -15.78 1.35 13.91
C PRO A 172 -14.76 0.66 12.98
N ALA A 173 -13.90 1.45 12.34
CA ALA A 173 -12.83 0.91 11.49
C ALA A 173 -11.74 0.18 12.31
N LEU A 174 -11.52 0.59 13.58
CA LEU A 174 -10.63 -0.07 14.54
C LEU A 174 -11.46 -0.93 15.50
N THR A 175 -11.28 -2.24 15.46
CA THR A 175 -11.84 -3.19 16.41
C THR A 175 -11.02 -3.22 17.71
N GLU A 176 -11.52 -3.90 18.77
CA GLU A 176 -10.75 -4.13 19.99
C GLU A 176 -9.44 -4.86 19.71
N LYS A 177 -9.48 -5.89 18.84
CA LYS A 177 -8.28 -6.59 18.38
C LYS A 177 -7.31 -5.65 17.66
N ASP A 178 -7.80 -4.79 16.78
CA ASP A 178 -6.93 -3.82 16.08
C ASP A 178 -6.28 -2.83 17.05
N ILE A 179 -6.94 -2.48 18.15
CA ILE A 179 -6.37 -1.63 19.20
C ILE A 179 -5.27 -2.37 19.96
N GLU A 180 -5.47 -3.66 20.26
CA GLU A 180 -4.44 -4.51 20.88
C GLU A 180 -3.22 -4.65 19.94
N ASP A 181 -3.46 -5.01 18.68
CA ASP A 181 -2.41 -5.11 17.65
C ASP A 181 -1.69 -3.76 17.46
N LEU A 182 -2.42 -2.66 17.42
CA LEU A 182 -1.85 -1.32 17.28
C LEU A 182 -0.93 -0.97 18.45
N ASN A 183 -1.31 -1.30 19.69
CA ASN A 183 -0.48 -1.08 20.86
C ASN A 183 0.86 -1.83 20.75
N PHE A 184 0.85 -3.07 20.24
CA PHE A 184 2.07 -3.80 19.94
C PHE A 184 2.86 -3.15 18.79
N ILE A 185 2.22 -2.84 17.66
CA ILE A 185 2.83 -2.22 16.48
C ILE A 185 3.56 -0.91 16.86
N LEU A 186 2.98 -0.10 17.71
CA LEU A 186 3.55 1.17 18.16
C LEU A 186 4.79 1.01 19.07
N THR A 187 5.10 -0.19 19.52
CA THR A 187 6.38 -0.49 20.18
C THR A 187 7.47 -0.93 19.21
N GLN A 188 7.14 -1.15 17.92
CA GLN A 188 8.05 -1.68 16.91
C GLN A 188 8.45 -0.60 15.89
N PRO A 189 9.61 -0.70 15.23
CA PRO A 189 10.06 0.28 14.24
C PRO A 189 9.35 0.12 12.88
N VAL A 190 8.02 0.17 12.90
CA VAL A 190 7.16 0.07 11.71
C VAL A 190 7.10 1.42 11.00
N ASN A 191 7.09 1.42 9.66
CA ASN A 191 7.11 2.63 8.84
C ASN A 191 5.71 3.05 8.39
N TRP A 192 4.84 2.06 8.13
CA TRP A 192 3.49 2.26 7.62
C TRP A 192 2.49 1.39 8.39
N ILE A 193 1.31 1.93 8.63
CA ILE A 193 0.17 1.19 9.20
C ILE A 193 -0.98 1.31 8.22
N ALA A 194 -1.46 0.18 7.69
CA ALA A 194 -2.62 0.14 6.82
C ALA A 194 -3.90 -0.07 7.65
N LEU A 195 -4.89 0.77 7.42
CA LEU A 195 -6.20 0.71 8.05
C LEU A 195 -7.21 0.09 7.07
N SER A 196 -7.76 -1.05 7.43
CA SER A 196 -8.77 -1.77 6.64
C SER A 196 -10.16 -1.14 6.78
N PHE A 197 -11.00 -1.33 5.77
CA PHE A 197 -12.39 -0.91 5.73
C PHE A 197 -12.64 0.57 6.04
N VAL A 198 -11.74 1.44 5.58
CA VAL A 198 -11.89 2.91 5.70
C VAL A 198 -13.12 3.36 4.91
N ARG A 199 -13.98 4.17 5.54
CA ARG A 199 -15.20 4.75 4.94
C ARG A 199 -15.15 6.26 4.91
N THR A 200 -14.55 6.86 5.93
CA THR A 200 -14.54 8.32 6.14
C THR A 200 -13.17 8.82 6.60
N PRO A 201 -12.88 10.12 6.49
CA PRO A 201 -11.68 10.71 7.08
C PRO A 201 -11.55 10.51 8.60
N LYS A 202 -12.67 10.40 9.31
CA LYS A 202 -12.66 10.22 10.78
C LYS A 202 -11.99 8.91 11.21
N ASP A 203 -12.11 7.87 10.39
CA ASP A 203 -11.48 6.58 10.65
C ASP A 203 -9.94 6.75 10.69
N ILE A 204 -9.41 7.56 9.77
CA ILE A 204 -7.98 7.87 9.67
C ILE A 204 -7.54 8.79 10.82
N GLU A 205 -8.34 9.83 11.15
CA GLU A 205 -8.07 10.77 12.22
C GLU A 205 -8.02 10.08 13.59
N ASP A 206 -8.81 9.03 13.82
CA ASP A 206 -8.76 8.23 15.06
C ASP A 206 -7.44 7.48 15.17
N LEU A 207 -7.01 6.79 14.10
CA LEU A 207 -5.72 6.10 14.07
C LEU A 207 -4.56 7.09 14.23
N GLU A 208 -4.59 8.23 13.52
CA GLU A 208 -3.57 9.27 13.61
C GLU A 208 -3.41 9.81 15.03
N ARG A 209 -4.53 10.03 15.73
CA ARG A 209 -4.52 10.47 17.15
C ARG A 209 -3.81 9.47 18.05
N ARG A 210 -4.03 8.16 17.85
CA ARG A 210 -3.39 7.10 18.63
C ARG A 210 -1.89 7.01 18.36
N ILE A 211 -1.47 7.11 17.10
CA ILE A 211 -0.06 7.13 16.71
C ILE A 211 0.66 8.34 17.31
N ASN A 212 0.04 9.52 17.22
CA ASN A 212 0.62 10.76 17.74
C ASN A 212 0.69 10.79 19.28
N ALA A 213 -0.20 10.08 19.97
CA ALA A 213 -0.21 10.02 21.45
C ALA A 213 1.07 9.40 22.03
N VAL A 214 1.78 8.58 21.26
CA VAL A 214 3.05 7.93 21.64
C VAL A 214 4.25 8.45 20.83
N ASP A 215 4.08 9.56 20.09
CA ASP A 215 5.11 10.17 19.22
C ASP A 215 5.75 9.18 18.23
N HIS A 216 4.95 8.23 17.71
CA HIS A 216 5.43 7.24 16.76
C HIS A 216 5.45 7.83 15.33
N GLY A 217 6.51 7.53 14.57
CA GLY A 217 6.74 8.11 13.23
C GLY A 217 6.01 7.43 12.07
N ALA A 218 5.26 6.35 12.32
CA ALA A 218 4.57 5.60 11.28
C ALA A 218 3.53 6.45 10.52
N LYS A 219 3.42 6.18 9.22
CA LYS A 219 2.47 6.83 8.32
C LYS A 219 1.29 5.91 8.02
N ILE A 220 0.14 6.50 7.73
CA ILE A 220 -1.13 5.77 7.55
C ILE A 220 -1.39 5.54 6.07
N ILE A 221 -1.68 4.28 5.71
CA ILE A 221 -2.25 3.88 4.42
C ILE A 221 -3.74 3.57 4.62
N ALA A 222 -4.61 4.28 3.92
CA ALA A 222 -6.04 3.98 3.91
C ALA A 222 -6.33 2.93 2.83
N LYS A 223 -6.94 1.81 3.24
CA LYS A 223 -7.36 0.76 2.31
C LYS A 223 -8.76 1.09 1.77
N ILE A 224 -8.87 1.15 0.45
CA ILE A 224 -10.13 1.45 -0.25
C ILE A 224 -10.76 0.12 -0.64
N GLU A 225 -11.76 -0.28 0.14
CA GLU A 225 -12.45 -1.58 0.10
C GLU A 225 -13.96 -1.43 0.04
N LYS A 226 -14.49 -0.23 0.35
CA LYS A 226 -15.92 0.03 0.53
C LYS A 226 -16.44 1.12 -0.43
N PRO A 227 -17.71 1.03 -0.87
CA PRO A 227 -18.36 2.05 -1.71
C PRO A 227 -18.34 3.44 -1.09
N GLU A 228 -18.50 3.55 0.24
CA GLU A 228 -18.50 4.81 0.98
C GLU A 228 -17.13 5.50 0.90
N ALA A 229 -16.04 4.71 0.85
CA ALA A 229 -14.69 5.25 0.65
C ALA A 229 -14.56 5.95 -0.71
N ILE A 230 -15.19 5.42 -1.76
CA ILE A 230 -15.18 6.03 -3.09
C ILE A 230 -15.92 7.37 -3.07
N ALA A 231 -17.08 7.45 -2.40
CA ALA A 231 -17.82 8.69 -2.24
C ALA A 231 -17.02 9.77 -1.46
N ASN A 232 -16.15 9.35 -0.55
CA ASN A 232 -15.33 10.23 0.28
C ASN A 232 -13.87 10.32 -0.16
N ILE A 233 -13.51 9.81 -1.34
CA ILE A 233 -12.11 9.53 -1.73
C ILE A 233 -11.18 10.74 -1.61
N ASP A 234 -11.60 11.93 -2.04
CA ASP A 234 -10.78 13.15 -1.96
C ASP A 234 -10.45 13.56 -0.51
N LYS A 235 -11.40 13.36 0.41
CA LYS A 235 -11.22 13.65 1.83
C LYS A 235 -10.31 12.61 2.48
N ILE A 236 -10.47 11.35 2.11
CA ILE A 236 -9.65 10.22 2.58
C ILE A 236 -8.19 10.40 2.11
N ILE A 237 -7.94 10.68 0.83
CA ILE A 237 -6.59 10.94 0.30
C ILE A 237 -5.94 12.14 1.01
N LYS A 238 -6.72 13.15 1.38
CA LYS A 238 -6.21 14.31 2.12
C LYS A 238 -5.82 13.96 3.56
N ALA A 239 -6.61 13.14 4.25
CA ALA A 239 -6.39 12.76 5.63
C ALA A 239 -5.27 11.72 5.79
N SER A 240 -5.10 10.80 4.83
CA SER A 240 -4.09 9.73 4.87
C SER A 240 -2.73 10.16 4.33
N ASN A 241 -1.71 9.34 4.58
CA ASN A 241 -0.36 9.51 4.03
C ASN A 241 -0.15 8.70 2.74
N GLY A 242 -0.92 7.65 2.52
CA GLY A 242 -0.94 6.83 1.32
C GLY A 242 -2.27 6.10 1.17
N ILE A 243 -2.48 5.48 0.02
CA ILE A 243 -3.70 4.74 -0.32
C ILE A 243 -3.33 3.32 -0.77
N MET A 244 -4.17 2.34 -0.44
CA MET A 244 -4.13 1.01 -1.02
C MET A 244 -5.47 0.73 -1.71
N VAL A 245 -5.44 0.42 -2.99
CA VAL A 245 -6.60 -0.07 -3.74
C VAL A 245 -6.65 -1.58 -3.56
N ALA A 246 -7.47 -2.04 -2.62
CA ALA A 246 -7.63 -3.46 -2.29
C ALA A 246 -8.73 -4.06 -3.18
N ARG A 247 -8.34 -4.46 -4.40
CA ARG A 247 -9.27 -4.82 -5.48
C ARG A 247 -10.12 -6.05 -5.17
N GLY A 248 -9.59 -6.99 -4.38
CA GLY A 248 -10.33 -8.19 -3.96
C GLY A 248 -11.58 -7.83 -3.18
N ASP A 249 -11.43 -7.11 -2.06
CA ASP A 249 -12.56 -6.69 -1.23
C ASP A 249 -13.46 -5.68 -1.97
N LEU A 250 -12.86 -4.73 -2.69
CA LEU A 250 -13.61 -3.73 -3.45
C LEU A 250 -14.47 -4.36 -4.57
N GLY A 251 -13.97 -5.42 -5.23
CA GLY A 251 -14.69 -6.14 -6.29
C GLY A 251 -15.82 -7.03 -5.78
N VAL A 252 -15.85 -7.35 -4.48
CA VAL A 252 -16.99 -7.99 -3.83
C VAL A 252 -18.06 -6.95 -3.46
N GLU A 253 -17.63 -5.77 -3.06
CA GLU A 253 -18.52 -4.68 -2.60
C GLU A 253 -19.14 -3.86 -3.75
N LEU A 254 -18.53 -3.87 -4.93
CA LEU A 254 -18.99 -3.14 -6.12
C LEU A 254 -19.09 -4.05 -7.35
N PRO A 255 -19.90 -3.68 -8.37
CA PRO A 255 -19.85 -4.36 -9.66
C PRO A 255 -18.42 -4.41 -10.20
N ILE A 256 -17.93 -5.62 -10.48
CA ILE A 256 -16.52 -5.88 -10.76
C ILE A 256 -16.02 -5.09 -11.99
N GLU A 257 -16.87 -4.84 -12.96
CA GLU A 257 -16.56 -4.04 -14.16
C GLU A 257 -16.25 -2.57 -13.85
N LYS A 258 -16.59 -2.06 -12.66
CA LYS A 258 -16.29 -0.69 -12.24
C LYS A 258 -14.90 -0.56 -11.63
N VAL A 259 -14.33 -1.66 -11.09
CA VAL A 259 -13.08 -1.65 -10.33
C VAL A 259 -11.91 -1.08 -11.14
N PRO A 260 -11.67 -1.45 -12.42
CA PRO A 260 -10.57 -0.87 -13.20
C PRO A 260 -10.66 0.64 -13.38
N GLY A 261 -11.86 1.18 -13.62
CA GLY A 261 -12.08 2.62 -13.74
C GLY A 261 -11.83 3.36 -12.44
N ILE A 262 -12.28 2.79 -11.31
CA ILE A 262 -12.05 3.33 -9.96
C ILE A 262 -10.56 3.33 -9.62
N GLN A 263 -9.83 2.24 -9.90
CA GLN A 263 -8.38 2.16 -9.71
C GLN A 263 -7.66 3.32 -10.42
N LYS A 264 -7.94 3.52 -11.70
CA LYS A 264 -7.33 4.60 -12.50
C LYS A 264 -7.63 6.00 -11.93
N ASP A 265 -8.86 6.23 -11.48
CA ASP A 265 -9.25 7.53 -10.89
C ASP A 265 -8.55 7.76 -9.54
N ILE A 266 -8.47 6.75 -8.68
CA ILE A 266 -7.76 6.84 -7.39
C ILE A 266 -6.28 7.14 -7.62
N ILE A 267 -5.60 6.38 -8.50
CA ILE A 267 -4.17 6.59 -8.81
C ILE A 267 -3.94 8.03 -9.28
N ARG A 268 -4.74 8.53 -10.22
CA ARG A 268 -4.64 9.90 -10.73
C ARG A 268 -4.80 10.95 -9.62
N ARG A 269 -5.76 10.76 -8.70
CA ARG A 269 -5.98 11.66 -7.56
C ARG A 269 -4.83 11.62 -6.56
N CYS A 270 -4.25 10.44 -6.31
CA CYS A 270 -3.11 10.24 -5.44
C CYS A 270 -1.86 10.95 -5.98
N ILE A 271 -1.53 10.77 -7.27
CA ILE A 271 -0.44 11.47 -7.94
C ILE A 271 -0.60 12.98 -7.78
N LYS A 272 -1.77 13.53 -8.07
CA LYS A 272 -2.06 14.96 -7.96
C LYS A 272 -1.83 15.52 -6.55
N ARG A 273 -2.03 14.70 -5.52
CA ARG A 273 -1.85 15.10 -4.11
C ARG A 273 -0.51 14.68 -3.51
N ALA A 274 0.38 14.09 -4.31
CA ALA A 274 1.65 13.50 -3.86
C ALA A 274 1.43 12.52 -2.69
N ARG A 275 0.50 11.59 -2.85
CA ARG A 275 0.25 10.48 -1.94
C ARG A 275 0.59 9.19 -2.66
N PRO A 276 1.47 8.33 -2.10
CA PRO A 276 1.75 7.04 -2.70
C PRO A 276 0.50 6.18 -2.74
N VAL A 277 0.38 5.41 -3.80
CA VAL A 277 -0.74 4.48 -4.00
C VAL A 277 -0.21 3.08 -4.32
N ILE A 278 -0.75 2.09 -3.61
CA ILE A 278 -0.46 0.67 -3.79
C ILE A 278 -1.66 0.05 -4.51
N VAL A 279 -1.41 -0.68 -5.60
CA VAL A 279 -2.41 -1.58 -6.21
C VAL A 279 -2.19 -2.97 -5.65
N ALA A 280 -3.24 -3.54 -5.06
CA ALA A 280 -3.16 -4.75 -4.27
C ALA A 280 -4.15 -5.82 -4.72
N THR A 281 -3.84 -7.06 -4.37
CA THR A 281 -4.62 -8.29 -4.55
C THR A 281 -4.70 -8.81 -5.97
N GLN A 282 -4.56 -10.13 -6.14
CA GLN A 282 -4.71 -10.86 -7.39
C GLN A 282 -3.85 -10.32 -8.54
N MET A 283 -2.59 -9.97 -8.23
CA MET A 283 -1.67 -9.44 -9.25
C MET A 283 -1.06 -10.56 -10.09
N LEU A 284 -0.51 -11.60 -9.44
CA LEU A 284 0.05 -12.81 -10.04
C LEU A 284 -0.48 -14.07 -9.31
N ASP A 285 -1.76 -14.10 -9.01
CA ASP A 285 -2.43 -15.06 -8.13
C ASP A 285 -2.18 -16.52 -8.53
N SER A 286 -2.15 -16.81 -9.84
CA SER A 286 -1.84 -18.15 -10.36
C SER A 286 -0.44 -18.64 -9.98
N MET A 287 0.50 -17.72 -9.70
CA MET A 287 1.86 -18.06 -9.27
C MET A 287 1.95 -18.49 -7.79
N THR A 288 0.82 -18.48 -7.07
CA THR A 288 0.76 -19.15 -5.77
C THR A 288 1.09 -20.65 -5.91
N GLU A 289 0.64 -21.28 -6.99
CA GLU A 289 0.86 -22.70 -7.26
C GLU A 289 1.77 -22.93 -8.48
N ASN A 290 1.69 -22.07 -9.51
CA ASN A 290 2.38 -22.25 -10.78
C ASN A 290 3.68 -21.43 -10.86
N PRO A 291 4.71 -21.92 -11.58
CA PRO A 291 5.96 -21.18 -11.77
C PRO A 291 5.85 -20.03 -12.79
N SER A 292 4.72 -19.87 -13.47
CA SER A 292 4.52 -18.83 -14.48
C SER A 292 3.12 -18.22 -14.36
N PRO A 293 2.98 -16.89 -14.54
CA PRO A 293 1.69 -16.23 -14.49
C PRO A 293 0.89 -16.45 -15.79
N THR A 294 -0.40 -16.18 -15.73
CA THR A 294 -1.24 -16.07 -16.90
C THR A 294 -0.95 -14.76 -17.68
N ARG A 295 -1.29 -14.75 -18.99
CA ARG A 295 -1.18 -13.53 -19.81
C ARG A 295 -2.05 -12.37 -19.29
N ALA A 296 -3.20 -12.70 -18.68
CA ALA A 296 -4.09 -11.70 -18.09
C ALA A 296 -3.45 -11.01 -16.89
N GLU A 297 -2.80 -11.77 -16.02
CA GLU A 297 -2.09 -11.24 -14.84
C GLU A 297 -0.89 -10.36 -15.23
N VAL A 298 -0.09 -10.79 -16.22
CA VAL A 298 0.99 -9.96 -16.76
C VAL A 298 0.44 -8.63 -17.30
N THR A 299 -0.68 -8.66 -18.01
CA THR A 299 -1.35 -7.46 -18.52
C THR A 299 -1.89 -6.59 -17.41
N ASP A 300 -2.40 -7.17 -16.33
CA ASP A 300 -2.92 -6.45 -15.17
C ASP A 300 -1.81 -5.70 -14.40
N VAL A 301 -0.69 -6.39 -14.13
CA VAL A 301 0.50 -5.73 -13.54
C VAL A 301 1.00 -4.60 -14.43
N ALA A 302 1.17 -4.86 -15.72
CA ALA A 302 1.62 -3.85 -16.68
C ALA A 302 0.66 -2.64 -16.71
N ASN A 303 -0.65 -2.88 -16.67
CA ASN A 303 -1.65 -1.81 -16.66
C ASN A 303 -1.60 -0.98 -15.35
N ALA A 304 -1.41 -1.60 -14.18
CA ALA A 304 -1.24 -0.87 -12.93
C ALA A 304 0.00 0.03 -12.96
N VAL A 305 1.12 -0.45 -13.50
CA VAL A 305 2.35 0.35 -13.71
C VAL A 305 2.10 1.48 -14.70
N LEU A 306 1.46 1.22 -15.83
CA LEU A 306 1.07 2.23 -16.84
C LEU A 306 0.10 3.28 -16.28
N ASP A 307 -0.72 2.93 -15.29
CA ASP A 307 -1.58 3.87 -14.59
C ASP A 307 -0.78 4.84 -13.70
N GLY A 308 0.46 4.49 -13.38
CA GLY A 308 1.38 5.30 -12.57
C GLY A 308 1.27 5.03 -11.07
N THR A 309 0.94 3.80 -10.68
CA THR A 309 0.97 3.41 -9.26
C THR A 309 2.37 3.58 -8.65
N ASP A 310 2.45 3.84 -7.35
CA ASP A 310 3.74 3.88 -6.64
C ASP A 310 4.27 2.49 -6.34
N ALA A 311 3.38 1.57 -6.02
CA ALA A 311 3.74 0.19 -5.73
C ALA A 311 2.67 -0.80 -6.18
N VAL A 312 3.10 -2.03 -6.42
CA VAL A 312 2.25 -3.21 -6.63
C VAL A 312 2.50 -4.20 -5.49
N MET A 313 1.46 -4.92 -5.07
CA MET A 313 1.54 -5.80 -3.91
C MET A 313 1.28 -7.26 -4.27
N LEU A 314 2.15 -8.14 -3.78
CA LEU A 314 1.98 -9.58 -3.73
C LEU A 314 1.40 -9.98 -2.37
N SER A 315 0.38 -10.82 -2.36
CA SER A 315 -0.36 -11.26 -1.17
C SER A 315 -0.08 -12.74 -0.88
N GLY A 316 -0.96 -13.65 -1.28
CA GLY A 316 -0.81 -15.09 -1.14
C GLY A 316 0.40 -15.63 -1.89
N GLU A 317 0.74 -15.01 -3.00
CA GLU A 317 1.83 -15.38 -3.90
C GLU A 317 3.19 -15.46 -3.19
N THR A 318 3.45 -14.55 -2.25
CA THR A 318 4.67 -14.57 -1.43
C THR A 318 4.46 -15.16 -0.04
N ALA A 319 3.25 -15.01 0.53
CA ALA A 319 2.99 -15.45 1.92
C ALA A 319 2.83 -16.97 2.05
N ALA A 320 2.19 -17.62 1.09
CA ALA A 320 1.84 -19.04 1.12
C ALA A 320 2.18 -19.77 -0.18
N GLY A 321 2.68 -19.06 -1.20
CA GLY A 321 2.97 -19.61 -2.52
C GLY A 321 4.16 -20.57 -2.52
N ALA A 322 4.20 -21.44 -3.53
CA ALA A 322 5.28 -22.42 -3.72
C ALA A 322 6.60 -21.78 -4.22
N HIS A 323 6.53 -20.59 -4.85
CA HIS A 323 7.65 -19.97 -5.53
C HIS A 323 7.84 -18.49 -5.18
N PRO A 324 7.97 -18.09 -3.88
CA PRO A 324 7.91 -16.69 -3.46
C PRO A 324 8.98 -15.79 -4.10
N THR A 325 10.21 -16.26 -4.28
CA THR A 325 11.29 -15.48 -4.92
C THR A 325 11.03 -15.30 -6.41
N LEU A 326 10.63 -16.36 -7.10
CA LEU A 326 10.34 -16.32 -8.54
C LEU A 326 9.19 -15.36 -8.88
N VAL A 327 8.18 -15.29 -8.03
CA VAL A 327 7.07 -14.37 -8.22
C VAL A 327 7.50 -12.90 -8.09
N VAL A 328 8.42 -12.59 -7.19
CA VAL A 328 9.01 -11.24 -7.07
C VAL A 328 9.87 -10.91 -8.29
N GLU A 329 10.73 -11.82 -8.74
CA GLU A 329 11.54 -11.65 -9.94
C GLU A 329 10.67 -11.42 -11.18
N THR A 330 9.58 -12.17 -11.32
CA THR A 330 8.60 -12.02 -12.40
C THR A 330 7.95 -10.64 -12.36
N MET A 331 7.49 -10.21 -11.17
CA MET A 331 6.92 -8.88 -10.96
C MET A 331 7.91 -7.78 -11.34
N ALA A 332 9.16 -7.88 -10.87
CA ALA A 332 10.24 -6.95 -11.17
C ALA A 332 10.55 -6.89 -12.70
N SER A 333 10.51 -8.03 -13.36
CA SER A 333 10.72 -8.11 -14.82
C SER A 333 9.61 -7.39 -15.59
N ILE A 334 8.33 -7.61 -15.22
CA ILE A 334 7.18 -6.94 -15.84
C ILE A 334 7.28 -5.42 -15.66
N ILE A 335 7.55 -4.97 -14.41
CA ILE A 335 7.72 -3.54 -14.11
C ILE A 335 8.82 -2.95 -14.99
N SER A 336 9.99 -3.60 -15.03
CA SER A 336 11.15 -3.12 -15.77
C SER A 336 10.87 -3.00 -17.26
N GLU A 337 10.16 -3.97 -17.85
CA GLU A 337 9.80 -3.94 -19.27
C GLU A 337 8.86 -2.77 -19.59
N VAL A 338 7.86 -2.54 -18.75
CA VAL A 338 6.93 -1.39 -18.91
C VAL A 338 7.66 -0.07 -18.79
N GLU A 339 8.50 0.09 -17.78
CA GLU A 339 9.22 1.35 -17.49
C GLU A 339 10.32 1.67 -18.52
N ASN A 340 10.84 0.68 -19.22
CA ASN A 340 11.77 0.87 -20.35
C ASN A 340 11.05 1.33 -21.63
N GLY A 341 9.72 1.20 -21.69
CA GLY A 341 8.95 1.57 -22.86
C GLY A 341 8.78 3.09 -23.03
N LYS A 342 8.96 3.61 -24.26
CA LYS A 342 8.74 5.03 -24.60
C LYS A 342 7.33 5.48 -24.25
N TYR A 343 6.33 4.64 -24.49
CA TYR A 343 4.92 4.93 -24.21
C TYR A 343 4.64 5.21 -22.72
N TYR A 344 5.36 4.52 -21.81
CA TYR A 344 5.23 4.76 -20.37
C TYR A 344 5.58 6.21 -20.01
N TRP A 345 6.71 6.71 -20.51
CA TRP A 345 7.17 8.07 -20.19
C TRP A 345 6.28 9.15 -20.78
N GLU A 346 5.75 8.94 -21.98
CA GLU A 346 4.76 9.84 -22.58
C GLU A 346 3.49 9.91 -21.72
N ALA A 347 2.99 8.78 -21.24
CA ALA A 347 1.83 8.72 -20.35
C ALA A 347 2.10 9.39 -19.00
N MET A 348 3.29 9.20 -18.41
CA MET A 348 3.67 9.86 -17.13
C MET A 348 3.77 11.38 -17.28
N LYS A 349 4.36 11.87 -18.36
CA LYS A 349 4.41 13.31 -18.65
C LYS A 349 3.02 13.93 -18.78
N ALA A 350 2.10 13.26 -19.46
CA ALA A 350 0.72 13.75 -19.64
C ALA A 350 -0.07 13.81 -18.32
N ARG A 351 0.30 13.03 -17.30
CA ARG A 351 -0.37 12.98 -15.98
C ARG A 351 0.28 13.86 -14.92
N ARG A 352 1.37 14.55 -15.25
CA ARG A 352 2.14 15.36 -14.30
C ARG A 352 1.27 16.45 -13.68
N PRO A 353 1.19 16.54 -12.34
CA PRO A 353 0.40 17.56 -11.69
C PRO A 353 1.05 18.95 -11.82
N GLU A 354 0.24 19.98 -11.85
CA GLU A 354 0.70 21.36 -11.74
C GLU A 354 0.74 21.82 -10.27
N ALA A 355 1.64 22.74 -9.96
CA ALA A 355 1.69 23.38 -8.65
C ALA A 355 0.46 24.29 -8.46
N SER A 356 -0.26 24.13 -7.36
CA SER A 356 -1.48 24.89 -7.09
C SER A 356 -1.22 26.13 -6.23
N HIS A 357 -1.54 27.32 -6.71
CA HIS A 357 -1.48 28.57 -5.93
C HIS A 357 -2.28 28.56 -4.64
N LYS A 358 -3.26 27.65 -4.52
CA LYS A 358 -4.08 27.49 -3.30
C LYS A 358 -3.40 26.59 -2.26
N SER A 359 -2.26 25.97 -2.59
CA SER A 359 -1.52 25.11 -1.67
C SER A 359 -0.77 25.93 -0.64
N ARG A 360 -0.83 25.53 0.64
CA ARG A 360 0.03 26.10 1.70
C ARG A 360 1.51 25.80 1.47
N THR A 361 1.84 24.88 0.56
CA THR A 361 3.19 24.44 0.21
C THR A 361 3.59 24.92 -1.18
N PHE A 362 2.85 25.87 -1.77
CA PHE A 362 2.99 26.29 -3.16
C PHE A 362 4.45 26.60 -3.56
N LEU A 363 5.17 27.35 -2.73
CA LEU A 363 6.58 27.67 -2.99
C LEU A 363 7.42 26.40 -3.16
N SER A 364 7.33 25.48 -2.19
CA SER A 364 8.09 24.22 -2.24
C SER A 364 7.63 23.32 -3.39
N ASP A 365 6.34 23.34 -3.72
CA ASP A 365 5.76 22.59 -4.84
C ASP A 365 6.35 23.09 -6.17
N VAL A 366 6.46 24.41 -6.34
CA VAL A 366 7.07 25.04 -7.53
C VAL A 366 8.55 24.68 -7.66
N VAL A 367 9.31 24.73 -6.56
CA VAL A 367 10.73 24.35 -6.58
C VAL A 367 10.89 22.88 -6.97
N CYS A 368 10.12 21.96 -6.37
CA CYS A 368 10.18 20.54 -6.70
C CYS A 368 9.74 20.25 -8.15
N PHE A 369 8.72 20.97 -8.65
CA PHE A 369 8.29 20.86 -10.04
C PHE A 369 9.39 21.27 -11.02
N ASN A 370 9.99 22.46 -10.78
CA ASN A 370 11.07 22.96 -11.62
C ASN A 370 12.31 22.06 -11.53
N ALA A 371 12.63 21.49 -10.35
CA ALA A 371 13.73 20.54 -10.23
C ALA A 371 13.53 19.31 -11.11
N ALA A 372 12.32 18.74 -11.10
CA ALA A 372 11.98 17.60 -11.96
C ALA A 372 12.06 17.96 -13.46
N LYS A 373 11.53 19.13 -13.84
CA LYS A 373 11.56 19.63 -15.22
C LYS A 373 12.98 19.93 -15.70
N THR A 374 13.77 20.68 -14.90
CA THR A 374 15.15 21.02 -15.21
C THR A 374 16.02 19.77 -15.35
N ALA A 375 15.84 18.77 -14.48
CA ALA A 375 16.58 17.53 -14.55
C ALA A 375 16.34 16.78 -15.88
N GLU A 376 15.10 16.76 -16.36
CA GLU A 376 14.77 16.14 -17.66
C GLU A 376 15.32 16.95 -18.85
N GLU A 377 15.18 18.28 -18.82
CA GLU A 377 15.67 19.15 -19.91
C GLU A 377 17.20 19.12 -20.06
N LEU A 378 17.90 18.99 -18.95
CA LEU A 378 19.38 18.92 -18.94
C LEU A 378 19.92 17.48 -19.07
N GLY A 379 19.06 16.46 -19.09
CA GLY A 379 19.49 15.05 -19.06
C GLY A 379 20.25 14.69 -17.77
N ALA A 380 19.89 15.32 -16.65
CA ALA A 380 20.57 15.09 -15.38
C ALA A 380 20.48 13.63 -14.93
N LYS A 381 21.56 13.09 -14.36
CA LYS A 381 21.64 11.72 -13.85
C LYS A 381 20.81 11.52 -12.59
N ALA A 382 20.73 12.54 -11.73
CA ALA A 382 20.00 12.46 -10.48
C ALA A 382 19.36 13.81 -10.09
N ILE A 383 18.21 13.71 -9.40
CA ILE A 383 17.66 14.75 -8.56
C ILE A 383 17.99 14.37 -7.13
N VAL A 384 18.78 15.19 -6.44
CA VAL A 384 19.18 14.91 -5.06
C VAL A 384 18.45 15.83 -4.10
N GLY A 385 17.94 15.28 -3.01
CA GLY A 385 17.26 16.05 -1.99
C GLY A 385 17.66 15.66 -0.57
N MET A 386 17.88 16.67 0.28
CA MET A 386 17.99 16.48 1.72
C MET A 386 16.63 16.65 2.36
N THR A 387 16.19 15.67 3.17
CA THR A 387 14.88 15.74 3.79
C THR A 387 14.83 15.14 5.19
N THR A 388 14.12 15.80 6.09
CA THR A 388 13.84 15.30 7.46
C THR A 388 12.42 14.74 7.59
N SER A 389 11.48 15.20 6.78
CA SER A 389 10.06 14.82 6.84
C SER A 389 9.59 13.97 5.67
N GLY A 390 10.46 13.76 4.66
CA GLY A 390 10.11 13.08 3.42
C GLY A 390 9.36 13.95 2.41
N TYR A 391 8.93 15.18 2.74
CA TYR A 391 8.08 16.01 1.88
C TYR A 391 8.61 16.14 0.45
N THR A 392 9.90 16.45 0.29
CA THR A 392 10.55 16.59 -1.02
C THR A 392 10.45 15.30 -1.84
N ALA A 393 10.68 14.14 -1.19
CA ALA A 393 10.56 12.83 -1.83
C ALA A 393 9.17 12.60 -2.42
N PHE A 394 8.12 12.78 -1.59
CA PHE A 394 6.74 12.62 -2.04
C PHE A 394 6.40 13.57 -3.20
N ARG A 395 6.87 14.82 -3.12
CA ARG A 395 6.52 15.83 -4.11
C ARG A 395 7.27 15.63 -5.42
N VAL A 396 8.60 15.41 -5.41
CA VAL A 396 9.39 15.15 -6.63
C VAL A 396 8.92 13.87 -7.31
N SER A 397 8.69 12.81 -6.53
CA SER A 397 8.14 11.54 -7.05
C SER A 397 6.81 11.73 -7.77
N SER A 398 5.90 12.59 -7.25
CA SER A 398 4.59 12.80 -7.87
C SER A 398 4.67 13.41 -9.28
N TYR A 399 5.77 14.04 -9.63
CA TYR A 399 6.01 14.57 -10.98
C TYR A 399 6.55 13.50 -11.95
N ARG A 400 6.81 12.27 -11.49
CA ARG A 400 7.26 11.14 -12.30
C ARG A 400 8.42 11.48 -13.26
N PRO A 401 9.54 12.05 -12.76
CA PRO A 401 10.68 12.34 -13.63
C PRO A 401 11.33 11.07 -14.13
N ASN A 402 11.84 11.09 -15.37
CA ASN A 402 12.64 9.97 -15.87
C ASN A 402 14.03 9.88 -15.18
N THR A 403 14.43 10.94 -14.54
CA THR A 403 15.68 11.05 -13.76
C THR A 403 15.59 10.24 -12.45
N CYS A 404 16.71 9.71 -11.97
CA CYS A 404 16.80 9.05 -10.66
C CYS A 404 16.53 10.07 -9.54
N ILE A 405 15.73 9.69 -8.55
CA ILE A 405 15.43 10.51 -7.37
C ILE A 405 16.21 9.95 -6.18
N LEU A 406 17.20 10.70 -5.70
CA LEU A 406 18.02 10.32 -4.55
C LEU A 406 17.68 11.20 -3.36
N MET A 407 17.19 10.59 -2.29
CA MET A 407 16.83 11.30 -1.07
C MET A 407 17.76 10.90 0.08
N MET A 408 18.30 11.92 0.75
CA MET A 408 19.20 11.75 1.86
C MET A 408 18.55 12.20 3.17
N SER A 409 18.80 11.47 4.24
CA SER A 409 18.33 11.81 5.59
C SER A 409 19.26 11.25 6.66
N ASP A 410 19.31 11.93 7.80
CA ASP A 410 19.95 11.48 9.05
C ASP A 410 19.08 10.50 9.84
N ARG A 411 17.83 10.24 9.39
CA ARG A 411 16.84 9.38 10.06
C ARG A 411 16.64 8.09 9.30
N LYS A 412 17.20 6.98 9.81
CA LYS A 412 17.04 5.64 9.18
C LYS A 412 15.57 5.26 8.99
N SER A 413 14.69 5.56 9.96
CA SER A 413 13.26 5.28 9.85
C SER A 413 12.60 6.04 8.68
N MET A 414 13.03 7.27 8.42
CA MET A 414 12.53 8.05 7.29
C MET A 414 13.00 7.48 5.94
N LEU A 415 14.24 6.98 5.87
CA LEU A 415 14.75 6.31 4.67
C LEU A 415 13.90 5.07 4.34
N CYS A 416 13.61 4.23 5.34
CA CYS A 416 12.71 3.10 5.18
C CYS A 416 11.29 3.55 4.76
N THR A 417 10.75 4.61 5.38
CA THR A 417 9.43 5.15 5.00
C THR A 417 9.38 5.58 3.53
N MET A 418 10.43 6.25 3.06
CA MET A 418 10.52 6.75 1.67
C MET A 418 10.75 5.64 0.65
N ASN A 419 11.20 4.46 1.05
CA ASN A 419 11.45 3.36 0.11
C ASN A 419 10.18 2.80 -0.54
N LEU A 420 9.00 3.12 -0.02
CA LEU A 420 7.70 2.78 -0.66
C LEU A 420 7.30 3.78 -1.77
N ILE A 421 8.03 4.90 -1.93
CA ILE A 421 7.66 5.97 -2.86
C ILE A 421 8.27 5.68 -4.24
N TRP A 422 7.46 5.82 -5.29
CA TRP A 422 7.87 5.60 -6.67
C TRP A 422 9.16 6.34 -7.03
N GLY A 423 10.13 5.62 -7.60
CA GLY A 423 11.38 6.13 -8.12
C GLY A 423 12.38 6.67 -7.08
N VAL A 424 12.00 6.72 -5.80
CA VAL A 424 12.87 7.22 -4.74
C VAL A 424 13.87 6.15 -4.32
N ARG A 425 15.13 6.57 -4.24
CA ARG A 425 16.24 5.85 -3.61
C ARG A 425 16.71 6.62 -2.41
N CYS A 426 17.10 5.93 -1.36
CA CYS A 426 17.45 6.52 -0.08
C CYS A 426 18.90 6.27 0.25
N LEU A 427 19.59 7.30 0.76
CA LEU A 427 20.94 7.23 1.25
C LEU A 427 21.02 7.88 2.64
N TYR A 428 21.75 7.22 3.55
CA TYR A 428 21.99 7.79 4.87
C TYR A 428 23.04 8.89 4.80
N TYR A 429 22.70 10.06 5.37
CA TYR A 429 23.64 11.20 5.45
C TYR A 429 23.36 11.98 6.73
N ASN A 430 24.37 12.15 7.57
CA ASN A 430 24.27 12.76 8.91
C ASN A 430 25.24 13.92 9.14
N LYS A 431 25.92 14.40 8.10
CA LYS A 431 26.77 15.59 8.21
C LYS A 431 25.90 16.84 8.00
N PHE A 432 26.04 17.79 8.90
CA PHE A 432 25.36 19.08 8.85
C PHE A 432 26.43 20.16 8.75
N THR A 433 26.86 20.40 7.52
CA THR A 433 27.86 21.40 7.14
C THR A 433 27.19 22.50 6.33
N THR A 434 27.99 23.38 5.70
CA THR A 434 27.48 24.39 4.78
C THR A 434 26.78 23.75 3.57
N THR A 435 25.97 24.52 2.86
CA THR A 435 25.29 24.04 1.64
C THR A 435 26.29 23.57 0.58
N ASP A 436 27.40 24.29 0.41
CA ASP A 436 28.40 23.96 -0.62
C ASP A 436 29.17 22.69 -0.24
N GLU A 437 29.62 22.57 1.00
CA GLU A 437 30.25 21.33 1.49
C GLU A 437 29.29 20.11 1.40
N THR A 438 28.03 20.31 1.73
CA THR A 438 27.01 19.25 1.59
C THR A 438 26.89 18.78 0.13
N ILE A 439 26.85 19.71 -0.83
CA ILE A 439 26.79 19.40 -2.26
C ILE A 439 28.04 18.66 -2.72
N GLN A 440 29.23 19.10 -2.26
CA GLN A 440 30.50 18.43 -2.56
C GLN A 440 30.53 16.99 -2.02
N ASP A 441 30.12 16.79 -0.76
CA ASP A 441 30.00 15.45 -0.15
C ASP A 441 29.02 14.57 -0.94
N VAL A 442 27.87 15.12 -1.35
CA VAL A 442 26.89 14.42 -2.18
C VAL A 442 27.52 13.96 -3.50
N VAL A 443 28.24 14.83 -4.22
CA VAL A 443 28.92 14.48 -5.47
C VAL A 443 29.91 13.34 -5.23
N THR A 444 30.70 13.42 -4.17
CA THR A 444 31.68 12.37 -3.80
C THR A 444 30.97 11.02 -3.56
N ILE A 445 29.90 11.02 -2.74
CA ILE A 445 29.13 9.80 -2.48
C ILE A 445 28.56 9.21 -3.77
N LEU A 446 28.04 10.05 -4.67
CA LEU A 446 27.45 9.58 -5.94
C LEU A 446 28.49 9.02 -6.90
N LYS A 447 29.73 9.54 -6.91
CA LYS A 447 30.86 8.97 -7.62
C LYS A 447 31.24 7.61 -7.04
N ASP A 448 31.38 7.51 -5.71
CA ASP A 448 31.79 6.29 -5.02
C ASP A 448 30.82 5.12 -5.26
N ILE A 449 29.52 5.39 -5.34
CA ILE A 449 28.50 4.39 -5.66
C ILE A 449 28.28 4.18 -7.16
N GLY A 450 29.04 4.86 -8.02
CA GLY A 450 28.97 4.72 -9.48
C GLY A 450 27.68 5.25 -10.12
N THR A 451 27.03 6.24 -9.49
CA THR A 451 25.81 6.86 -10.03
C THR A 451 26.10 7.97 -11.00
N VAL A 452 27.19 8.68 -10.80
CA VAL A 452 27.63 9.81 -11.64
C VAL A 452 29.13 9.71 -11.98
N GLU A 453 29.50 10.25 -13.13
CA GLU A 453 30.85 10.38 -13.61
C GLU A 453 31.19 11.87 -13.87
N PRO A 454 32.49 12.27 -13.98
CA PRO A 454 32.84 13.60 -14.39
C PRO A 454 32.14 14.03 -15.67
N GLY A 455 31.63 15.27 -15.68
CA GLY A 455 30.83 15.83 -16.77
C GLY A 455 29.32 15.59 -16.66
N ASP A 456 28.85 14.67 -15.79
CA ASP A 456 27.43 14.46 -15.53
C ASP A 456 26.81 15.67 -14.81
N ILE A 457 25.49 15.82 -14.98
CA ILE A 457 24.71 16.88 -14.33
C ILE A 457 23.83 16.26 -13.23
N ILE A 458 23.78 16.94 -12.07
CA ILE A 458 22.83 16.64 -11.00
C ILE A 458 22.02 17.89 -10.62
N VAL A 459 20.80 17.70 -10.17
CA VAL A 459 19.94 18.77 -9.66
C VAL A 459 19.75 18.59 -8.17
N ASN A 460 20.32 19.48 -7.38
CA ASN A 460 20.19 19.47 -5.93
C ASN A 460 18.99 20.26 -5.48
N THR A 461 18.22 19.74 -4.52
CA THR A 461 17.08 20.40 -3.88
C THR A 461 17.26 20.41 -2.37
N GLY A 462 16.96 21.52 -1.73
CA GLY A 462 17.12 21.64 -0.28
C GLY A 462 16.41 22.85 0.30
N SER A 463 16.67 23.09 1.58
CA SER A 463 16.25 24.30 2.26
C SER A 463 17.46 25.18 2.58
N MET A 464 17.33 26.47 2.32
CA MET A 464 18.32 27.47 2.74
C MET A 464 17.70 28.47 3.72
N PRO A 465 18.33 28.78 4.85
CA PRO A 465 19.55 28.15 5.38
C PRO A 465 19.34 26.69 5.79
N ILE A 466 20.34 25.84 5.61
CA ILE A 466 20.25 24.38 5.87
C ILE A 466 19.97 24.10 7.36
N GLU A 467 20.51 24.90 8.25
CA GLU A 467 20.35 24.79 9.70
C GLU A 467 18.90 24.94 10.19
N ARG A 468 18.09 25.73 9.48
CA ARG A 468 16.71 26.00 9.88
C ARG A 468 15.73 24.90 9.50
N ARG A 469 16.17 23.89 8.72
CA ARG A 469 15.38 22.73 8.30
C ARG A 469 13.98 23.11 7.77
N PHE A 470 13.88 24.21 7.02
CA PHE A 470 12.65 24.66 6.38
C PHE A 470 12.21 23.70 5.28
N ARG A 471 11.03 23.94 4.73
CA ARG A 471 10.61 23.27 3.50
C ARG A 471 11.52 23.63 2.34
N THR A 472 11.64 22.74 1.36
CA THR A 472 12.43 22.96 0.14
C THR A 472 12.12 24.31 -0.48
N ASN A 473 13.13 25.15 -0.61
CA ASN A 473 13.05 26.51 -1.15
C ASN A 473 14.19 26.84 -2.12
N MET A 474 15.09 25.86 -2.39
CA MET A 474 16.27 26.03 -3.24
C MET A 474 16.39 24.85 -4.21
N MET A 475 16.86 25.18 -5.43
CA MET A 475 17.33 24.25 -6.45
C MET A 475 18.68 24.74 -6.96
N LYS A 476 19.69 23.85 -7.09
CA LYS A 476 21.01 24.14 -7.66
C LYS A 476 21.36 23.05 -8.68
N VAL A 477 21.71 23.46 -9.88
CA VAL A 477 22.30 22.58 -10.89
C VAL A 477 23.80 22.50 -10.63
N THR A 478 24.33 21.28 -10.63
CA THR A 478 25.77 21.04 -10.43
C THR A 478 26.30 20.15 -11.54
N ILE A 479 27.39 20.53 -12.16
CA ILE A 479 28.17 19.68 -13.06
C ILE A 479 29.19 18.94 -12.19
N VAL A 480 29.30 17.65 -12.36
CA VAL A 480 30.26 16.81 -11.64
C VAL A 480 31.66 17.10 -12.20
N GLU A 481 32.52 17.67 -11.37
CA GLU A 481 33.92 17.94 -11.72
C GLU A 481 34.78 16.67 -11.60
N ASP A 482 36.03 16.70 -12.09
CA ASP A 482 36.98 15.55 -12.04
C ASP A 482 37.31 15.05 -10.62
#